data_b88fb94fac0cf04211501a6a59461e6f
#
_entry.id   b88fb94fac0cf04211501a6a59461e6f
#
_cell.length_a   1.000
_cell.length_b   1.000
_cell.length_c   1.000
_cell.angle_alpha   90.00
_cell.angle_beta   90.00
_cell.angle_gamma   90.00
#
_symmetry.space_group_name_H-M   'P 1'
#
loop_
_entity.id
_entity.type
_entity.pdbx_description
1 polymer ?
#
loop_
_entity_poly.entity_id
_entity_poly.type
_entity_poly.pdbx_seq_one_letter_code
_entity_poly.pdbx_strand_id
1 'polypeptide(L)'
;MTLRFYDTASATIKDFAPVHPGEARLYYCGATVQGAPHIGHVRSALVFDVLARWLRFRGLEVTTVRNVTDIDDKILVNSRASYEQDYRGEHAREPWWALAYRFEGVFGQAYAALGIDRPTYEPRATGHVPEMHALIQELIDAGHAYPATDGSGDVYFDVRSWPRYGELTRQRVEDMQDAPDADPRGKRDPRDFALWKGHKEGEPLTASWDSPWGRGRPGWHLECSAMADKYLGSHFDIHGGGLDLRFPHHENELAQSAAAGREFANFWLHNGLVTYQGEKMSKSIGNTVSPQDMLREARPIAVRYY
;
A
#
# COMPACT_ATOMS: atom_id res chain seq x y z
N MET A 1 20.20 26.31 3.46
CA MET A 1 18.73 26.29 3.70
C MET A 1 18.36 24.95 4.27
N THR A 2 17.59 24.92 5.37
CA THR A 2 17.05 23.69 5.96
C THR A 2 15.93 23.15 5.07
N LEU A 3 15.90 21.83 4.86
CA LEU A 3 14.78 21.18 4.18
C LEU A 3 13.57 21.19 5.13
N ARG A 4 12.39 21.45 4.57
CA ARG A 4 11.13 21.49 5.34
C ARG A 4 10.03 20.79 4.57
N PHE A 5 9.25 19.98 5.26
CA PHE A 5 8.12 19.25 4.68
C PHE A 5 6.85 19.51 5.48
N TYR A 6 5.73 19.58 4.79
CA TYR A 6 4.43 19.49 5.44
C TYR A 6 4.19 18.03 5.83
N ASP A 7 4.15 17.79 7.12
CA ASP A 7 3.89 16.47 7.69
C ASP A 7 2.40 16.29 7.97
N THR A 8 1.79 15.27 7.37
CA THR A 8 0.35 15.01 7.50
C THR A 8 -0.04 14.63 8.93
N ALA A 9 0.81 13.92 9.65
CA ALA A 9 0.50 13.50 11.02
C ALA A 9 0.36 14.71 11.95
N SER A 10 1.31 15.63 11.94
CA SER A 10 1.26 16.85 12.75
C SER A 10 0.44 17.99 12.13
N ALA A 11 0.10 17.90 10.84
CA ALA A 11 -0.52 18.97 10.03
C ALA A 11 0.27 20.29 10.06
N THR A 12 1.58 20.21 10.16
CA THR A 12 2.48 21.36 10.22
C THR A 12 3.66 21.20 9.28
N ILE A 13 4.31 22.30 8.95
CA ILE A 13 5.60 22.27 8.25
C ILE A 13 6.70 22.08 9.30
N LYS A 14 7.45 20.98 9.17
CA LYS A 14 8.56 20.65 10.06
C LYS A 14 9.90 20.72 9.33
N ASP A 15 10.95 21.07 10.05
CA ASP A 15 12.32 20.93 9.55
C ASP A 15 12.68 19.46 9.44
N PHE A 16 13.26 19.09 8.28
CA PHE A 16 13.71 17.72 8.05
C PHE A 16 15.05 17.48 8.75
N ALA A 17 15.04 16.55 9.68
CA ALA A 17 16.22 15.99 10.30
C ALA A 17 16.19 14.47 10.08
N PRO A 18 17.18 13.89 9.37
CA PRO A 18 17.19 12.47 9.11
C PRO A 18 17.42 11.66 10.38
N VAL A 19 16.85 10.47 10.47
CA VAL A 19 17.06 9.49 11.56
C VAL A 19 18.56 9.11 11.65
N HIS A 20 19.18 8.91 10.51
CA HIS A 20 20.61 8.66 10.39
C HIS A 20 21.31 9.82 9.68
N PRO A 21 22.28 10.49 10.33
CA PRO A 21 22.96 11.62 9.73
C PRO A 21 23.57 11.29 8.35
N GLY A 22 23.26 12.10 7.36
CA GLY A 22 23.73 11.91 5.98
C GLY A 22 22.88 10.96 5.11
N GLU A 23 21.89 10.28 5.68
CA GLU A 23 21.00 9.38 4.96
C GLU A 23 19.58 9.93 4.89
N ALA A 24 18.78 9.39 3.98
CA ALA A 24 17.31 9.55 3.96
C ALA A 24 16.67 8.24 3.50
N ARG A 25 15.79 7.70 4.30
CA ARG A 25 15.11 6.42 4.08
C ARG A 25 13.62 6.65 3.86
N LEU A 26 13.15 6.27 2.67
CA LEU A 26 11.79 6.54 2.22
C LEU A 26 11.07 5.23 1.89
N TYR A 27 9.89 5.04 2.47
CA TYR A 27 8.91 4.06 2.01
C TYR A 27 7.73 4.78 1.37
N TYR A 28 7.28 4.35 0.22
CA TYR A 28 6.03 4.83 -0.36
C TYR A 28 5.24 3.68 -0.98
N CYS A 29 3.94 3.68 -0.69
CA CYS A 29 3.07 2.60 -1.11
C CYS A 29 2.98 2.53 -2.63
N GLY A 30 3.27 1.34 -3.14
CA GLY A 30 3.10 0.99 -4.54
C GLY A 30 1.67 0.60 -4.88
N ALA A 31 1.46 0.18 -6.11
CA ALA A 31 0.14 -0.17 -6.59
C ALA A 31 -0.19 -1.65 -6.39
N THR A 32 -1.48 -1.95 -6.22
CA THR A 32 -2.02 -3.28 -6.46
C THR A 32 -2.04 -3.53 -7.97
N VAL A 33 -1.29 -4.54 -8.42
CA VAL A 33 -1.10 -4.84 -9.84
C VAL A 33 -2.25 -5.67 -10.42
N GLN A 34 -3.46 -5.17 -10.25
CA GLN A 34 -4.72 -5.80 -10.68
C GLN A 34 -5.18 -5.42 -12.09
N GLY A 35 -4.55 -4.43 -12.71
CA GLY A 35 -4.95 -3.87 -14.00
C GLY A 35 -4.04 -2.69 -14.37
N ALA A 36 -4.12 -2.23 -15.62
CA ALA A 36 -3.25 -1.18 -16.15
C ALA A 36 -3.24 0.09 -15.28
N PRO A 37 -2.10 0.81 -15.19
CA PRO A 37 -2.00 2.07 -14.46
C PRO A 37 -2.81 3.17 -15.13
N HIS A 38 -3.29 4.11 -14.33
CA HIS A 38 -3.75 5.42 -14.78
C HIS A 38 -2.81 6.52 -14.24
N ILE A 39 -2.98 7.73 -14.72
CA ILE A 39 -2.10 8.85 -14.39
C ILE A 39 -1.99 9.12 -12.87
N GLY A 40 -3.04 8.83 -12.11
CA GLY A 40 -3.02 8.97 -10.65
C GLY A 40 -1.99 8.07 -9.96
N HIS A 41 -1.82 6.83 -10.42
CA HIS A 41 -0.76 5.93 -9.91
C HIS A 41 0.63 6.46 -10.24
N VAL A 42 0.79 6.96 -11.46
CA VAL A 42 2.07 7.51 -11.93
C VAL A 42 2.45 8.78 -11.16
N ARG A 43 1.46 9.64 -10.87
CA ARG A 43 1.69 10.86 -10.07
C ARG A 43 2.31 10.55 -8.71
N SER A 44 1.81 9.54 -8.01
CA SER A 44 2.38 9.16 -6.71
C SER A 44 3.84 8.75 -6.86
N ALA A 45 4.14 7.82 -7.77
CA ALA A 45 5.53 7.40 -8.01
C ALA A 45 6.43 8.56 -8.44
N LEU A 46 5.92 9.51 -9.25
CA LEU A 46 6.65 10.67 -9.71
C LEU A 46 7.01 11.64 -8.58
N VAL A 47 6.08 11.89 -7.66
CA VAL A 47 6.33 12.79 -6.52
C VAL A 47 7.47 12.27 -5.67
N PHE A 48 7.49 10.97 -5.36
CA PHE A 48 8.57 10.37 -4.57
C PHE A 48 9.88 10.22 -5.35
N ASP A 49 9.84 10.04 -6.69
CA ASP A 49 11.02 10.11 -7.55
C ASP A 49 11.67 11.51 -7.51
N VAL A 50 10.87 12.56 -7.65
CA VAL A 50 11.36 13.95 -7.57
C VAL A 50 11.92 14.24 -6.17
N LEU A 51 11.23 13.80 -5.11
CA LEU A 51 11.71 13.96 -3.74
C LEU A 51 13.05 13.26 -3.53
N ALA A 52 13.19 12.01 -3.95
CA ALA A 52 14.43 11.25 -3.83
C ALA A 52 15.59 11.91 -4.59
N ARG A 53 15.34 12.39 -5.81
CA ARG A 53 16.34 13.15 -6.59
C ARG A 53 16.75 14.45 -5.88
N TRP A 54 15.79 15.16 -5.30
CA TRP A 54 16.07 16.39 -4.56
C TRP A 54 16.90 16.12 -3.30
N LEU A 55 16.58 15.08 -2.53
CA LEU A 55 17.35 14.69 -1.34
C LEU A 55 18.79 14.31 -1.70
N ARG A 56 19.00 13.56 -2.81
CA ARG A 56 20.34 13.26 -3.35
C ARG A 56 21.09 14.52 -3.76
N PHE A 57 20.40 15.43 -4.46
CA PHE A 57 20.99 16.73 -4.83
C PHE A 57 21.41 17.56 -3.61
N ARG A 58 20.71 17.39 -2.50
CA ARG A 58 21.04 18.02 -1.22
C ARG A 58 22.15 17.29 -0.44
N GLY A 59 22.76 16.26 -1.02
CA GLY A 59 23.93 15.56 -0.49
C GLY A 59 23.61 14.40 0.45
N LEU A 60 22.36 13.92 0.48
CA LEU A 60 21.97 12.77 1.27
C LEU A 60 22.12 11.46 0.47
N GLU A 61 22.54 10.39 1.13
CA GLU A 61 22.39 9.02 0.60
C GLU A 61 20.93 8.62 0.75
N VAL A 62 20.28 8.25 -0.36
CA VAL A 62 18.82 8.02 -0.36
C VAL A 62 18.50 6.57 -0.68
N THR A 63 17.89 5.90 0.29
CA THR A 63 17.27 4.59 0.12
C THR A 63 15.77 4.75 -0.07
N THR A 64 15.25 4.18 -1.17
CA THR A 64 13.82 4.21 -1.48
C THR A 64 13.26 2.80 -1.56
N VAL A 65 12.09 2.59 -0.97
CA VAL A 65 11.33 1.33 -1.05
C VAL A 65 9.94 1.63 -1.59
N ARG A 66 9.53 0.89 -2.62
CA ARG A 66 8.17 0.88 -3.15
C ARG A 66 7.72 -0.56 -3.27
N ASN A 67 6.66 -0.93 -2.58
CA ASN A 67 6.15 -2.30 -2.68
C ASN A 67 5.38 -2.54 -3.99
N VAL A 68 5.20 -3.82 -4.28
CA VAL A 68 4.24 -4.31 -5.27
C VAL A 68 3.25 -5.21 -4.55
N THR A 69 1.99 -4.81 -4.49
CA THR A 69 0.91 -5.66 -4.00
C THR A 69 0.49 -6.60 -5.13
N ASP A 70 1.10 -7.77 -5.15
CA ASP A 70 0.93 -8.80 -6.17
C ASP A 70 -0.06 -9.92 -5.76
N ILE A 71 -0.70 -9.79 -4.58
CA ILE A 71 -1.82 -10.60 -4.11
C ILE A 71 -2.86 -9.71 -3.44
N ASP A 72 -4.11 -9.77 -3.89
CA ASP A 72 -5.23 -8.96 -3.38
C ASP A 72 -6.55 -9.54 -3.88
N ASP A 73 -7.66 -9.25 -3.19
CA ASP A 73 -9.00 -9.67 -3.59
C ASP A 73 -9.34 -9.28 -5.04
N LYS A 74 -8.93 -8.07 -5.45
CA LYS A 74 -9.20 -7.55 -6.80
C LYS A 74 -8.41 -8.31 -7.88
N ILE A 75 -7.19 -8.78 -7.55
CA ILE A 75 -6.42 -9.63 -8.45
C ILE A 75 -7.14 -10.97 -8.65
N LEU A 76 -7.64 -11.56 -7.56
CA LEU A 76 -8.40 -12.81 -7.62
C LEU A 76 -9.71 -12.68 -8.39
N VAL A 77 -10.44 -11.58 -8.17
CA VAL A 77 -11.69 -11.27 -8.90
C VAL A 77 -11.41 -11.10 -10.40
N ASN A 78 -10.40 -10.31 -10.77
CA ASN A 78 -10.05 -10.08 -12.16
C ASN A 78 -9.53 -11.36 -12.85
N SER A 79 -8.75 -12.17 -12.14
CA SER A 79 -8.35 -13.48 -12.63
C SER A 79 -9.56 -14.38 -12.86
N ARG A 80 -10.46 -14.50 -11.89
CA ARG A 80 -11.70 -15.29 -12.02
C ARG A 80 -12.54 -14.86 -13.22
N ALA A 81 -12.74 -13.55 -13.41
CA ALA A 81 -13.47 -13.01 -14.54
C ALA A 81 -12.86 -13.43 -15.89
N SER A 82 -11.54 -13.64 -15.97
CA SER A 82 -10.88 -14.08 -17.21
C SER A 82 -11.26 -15.52 -17.65
N TYR A 83 -11.87 -16.30 -16.76
CA TYR A 83 -12.35 -17.66 -17.04
C TYR A 83 -13.82 -17.71 -17.50
N GLU A 84 -14.53 -16.58 -17.47
CA GLU A 84 -15.93 -16.51 -17.92
C GLU A 84 -16.02 -16.73 -19.43
N GLN A 85 -17.12 -17.36 -19.88
CA GLN A 85 -17.29 -17.74 -21.28
C GLN A 85 -17.39 -16.54 -22.24
N ASP A 86 -17.91 -15.41 -21.73
CA ASP A 86 -18.11 -14.16 -22.47
C ASP A 86 -17.01 -13.11 -22.22
N TYR A 87 -15.90 -13.52 -21.59
CA TYR A 87 -14.78 -12.63 -21.31
C TYR A 87 -14.26 -11.97 -22.59
N ARG A 88 -14.13 -10.65 -22.59
CA ARG A 88 -13.69 -9.83 -23.72
C ARG A 88 -12.32 -9.20 -23.54
N GLY A 89 -11.63 -9.50 -22.43
CA GLY A 89 -10.29 -9.00 -22.19
C GLY A 89 -9.24 -9.69 -23.06
N GLU A 90 -8.03 -9.19 -23.01
CA GLU A 90 -6.91 -9.58 -23.86
C GLU A 90 -6.40 -11.02 -23.56
N HIS A 91 -6.45 -11.42 -22.28
CA HIS A 91 -5.90 -12.68 -21.81
C HIS A 91 -6.97 -13.53 -21.12
N ALA A 92 -7.63 -14.44 -21.88
CA ALA A 92 -8.57 -15.39 -21.32
C ALA A 92 -7.86 -16.45 -20.46
N ARG A 93 -8.53 -16.92 -19.41
CA ARG A 93 -8.06 -17.94 -18.47
C ARG A 93 -6.71 -17.63 -17.83
N GLU A 94 -6.52 -16.36 -17.46
CA GLU A 94 -5.27 -15.88 -16.88
C GLU A 94 -5.23 -16.17 -15.37
N PRO A 95 -4.31 -17.03 -14.89
CA PRO A 95 -4.14 -17.26 -13.45
C PRO A 95 -3.77 -15.96 -12.73
N TRP A 96 -4.17 -15.82 -11.45
CA TRP A 96 -3.96 -14.62 -10.66
C TRP A 96 -2.49 -14.14 -10.64
N TRP A 97 -1.54 -15.05 -10.49
CA TRP A 97 -0.11 -14.73 -10.47
C TRP A 97 0.41 -14.25 -11.83
N ALA A 98 -0.13 -14.79 -12.95
CA ALA A 98 0.22 -14.34 -14.29
C ALA A 98 -0.35 -12.94 -14.57
N LEU A 99 -1.60 -12.69 -14.16
CA LEU A 99 -2.23 -11.39 -14.23
C LEU A 99 -1.42 -10.34 -13.45
N ALA A 100 -1.07 -10.64 -12.20
CA ALA A 100 -0.27 -9.75 -11.36
C ALA A 100 1.10 -9.46 -11.99
N TYR A 101 1.82 -10.48 -12.44
CA TYR A 101 3.12 -10.34 -13.09
C TYR A 101 3.04 -9.49 -14.37
N ARG A 102 2.04 -9.70 -15.20
CA ARG A 102 1.84 -8.94 -16.42
C ARG A 102 1.59 -7.46 -16.12
N PHE A 103 0.70 -7.16 -15.18
CA PHE A 103 0.42 -5.77 -14.85
C PHE A 103 1.57 -5.08 -14.11
N GLU A 104 2.34 -5.79 -13.29
CA GLU A 104 3.59 -5.25 -12.74
C GLU A 104 4.52 -4.78 -13.86
N GLY A 105 4.67 -5.58 -14.92
CA GLY A 105 5.42 -5.20 -16.13
C GLY A 105 4.87 -3.94 -16.80
N VAL A 106 3.54 -3.81 -16.91
CA VAL A 106 2.88 -2.62 -17.49
C VAL A 106 3.12 -1.37 -16.62
N PHE A 107 3.06 -1.50 -15.30
CA PHE A 107 3.42 -0.41 -14.37
C PHE A 107 4.89 0.01 -14.57
N GLY A 108 5.82 -0.96 -14.60
CA GLY A 108 7.24 -0.70 -14.84
C GLY A 108 7.51 0.05 -16.15
N GLN A 109 6.83 -0.35 -17.24
CA GLN A 109 6.91 0.34 -18.52
C GLN A 109 6.40 1.78 -18.45
N ALA A 110 5.27 2.01 -17.76
CA ALA A 110 4.71 3.36 -17.59
C ALA A 110 5.65 4.27 -16.79
N TYR A 111 6.26 3.76 -15.74
CA TYR A 111 7.26 4.49 -14.95
C TYR A 111 8.51 4.82 -15.78
N ALA A 112 9.05 3.83 -16.48
CA ALA A 112 10.23 4.03 -17.34
C ALA A 112 9.99 5.04 -18.47
N ALA A 113 8.82 5.00 -19.12
CA ALA A 113 8.44 5.93 -20.18
C ALA A 113 8.39 7.40 -19.71
N LEU A 114 8.14 7.61 -18.42
CA LEU A 114 8.17 8.93 -17.79
C LEU A 114 9.51 9.24 -17.11
N GLY A 115 10.53 8.39 -17.23
CA GLY A 115 11.83 8.60 -16.62
C GLY A 115 11.77 8.61 -15.08
N ILE A 116 10.85 7.87 -14.49
CA ILE A 116 10.80 7.63 -13.05
C ILE A 116 11.82 6.54 -12.73
N ASP A 117 12.75 6.82 -11.82
CA ASP A 117 13.78 5.88 -11.43
C ASP A 117 13.17 4.66 -10.71
N ARG A 118 13.84 3.51 -10.87
CA ARG A 118 13.51 2.37 -10.01
C ARG A 118 13.88 2.70 -8.57
N PRO A 119 13.04 2.30 -7.59
CA PRO A 119 13.42 2.42 -6.18
C PRO A 119 14.64 1.54 -5.88
N THR A 120 15.31 1.79 -4.75
CA THR A 120 16.42 0.95 -4.28
C THR A 120 15.95 -0.49 -4.09
N TYR A 121 14.76 -0.66 -3.52
CA TYR A 121 14.09 -1.96 -3.35
C TYR A 121 12.65 -1.89 -3.82
N GLU A 122 12.21 -2.94 -4.50
CA GLU A 122 10.83 -3.07 -4.98
C GLU A 122 10.26 -4.45 -4.56
N PRO A 123 9.97 -4.62 -3.26
CA PRO A 123 9.52 -5.89 -2.71
C PRO A 123 8.08 -6.22 -3.12
N ARG A 124 7.82 -7.52 -3.38
CA ARG A 124 6.48 -8.06 -3.61
C ARG A 124 5.90 -8.61 -2.31
N ALA A 125 4.60 -8.43 -2.10
CA ALA A 125 3.89 -8.94 -0.94
C ALA A 125 4.04 -10.46 -0.80
N THR A 126 3.89 -11.22 -1.91
CA THR A 126 4.02 -12.69 -1.90
C THR A 126 5.38 -13.21 -1.46
N GLY A 127 6.43 -12.39 -1.57
CA GLY A 127 7.79 -12.74 -1.15
C GLY A 127 8.07 -12.45 0.34
N HIS A 128 7.07 -11.93 1.10
CA HIS A 128 7.27 -11.42 2.47
C HIS A 128 6.27 -11.99 3.48
N VAL A 129 5.64 -13.11 3.17
CA VAL A 129 4.68 -13.78 4.06
C VAL A 129 5.28 -14.15 5.43
N PRO A 130 6.54 -14.64 5.54
CA PRO A 130 7.14 -14.92 6.85
C PRO A 130 7.25 -13.69 7.75
N GLU A 131 7.61 -12.52 7.20
CA GLU A 131 7.70 -11.27 7.95
C GLU A 131 6.33 -10.80 8.42
N MET A 132 5.30 -11.01 7.60
CA MET A 132 3.92 -10.71 7.96
C MET A 132 3.42 -11.62 9.09
N HIS A 133 3.74 -12.90 9.05
CA HIS A 133 3.43 -13.84 10.14
C HIS A 133 4.08 -13.42 11.46
N ALA A 134 5.35 -13.01 11.41
CA ALA A 134 6.06 -12.53 12.58
C ALA A 134 5.37 -11.29 13.18
N LEU A 135 5.02 -10.31 12.36
CA LEU A 135 4.34 -9.10 12.81
C LEU A 135 2.95 -9.40 13.39
N ILE A 136 2.18 -10.30 12.77
CA ILE A 136 0.88 -10.74 13.33
C ILE A 136 1.08 -11.35 14.72
N GLN A 137 2.08 -12.23 14.88
CA GLN A 137 2.31 -12.88 16.15
C GLN A 137 2.71 -11.89 17.24
N GLU A 138 3.58 -10.92 16.91
CA GLU A 138 3.94 -9.82 17.82
C GLU A 138 2.70 -9.03 18.27
N LEU A 139 1.79 -8.71 17.35
CA LEU A 139 0.55 -8.00 17.65
C LEU A 139 -0.40 -8.83 18.53
N ILE A 140 -0.48 -10.15 18.31
CA ILE A 140 -1.27 -11.05 19.15
C ILE A 140 -0.67 -11.11 20.57
N ASP A 141 0.64 -11.28 20.68
CA ASP A 141 1.34 -11.37 21.97
C ASP A 141 1.25 -10.06 22.77
N ALA A 142 1.20 -8.92 22.06
CA ALA A 142 0.97 -7.60 22.64
C ALA A 142 -0.52 -7.31 22.98
N GLY A 143 -1.45 -8.18 22.59
CA GLY A 143 -2.88 -8.03 22.86
C GLY A 143 -3.60 -7.07 21.90
N HIS A 144 -3.00 -6.75 20.74
CA HIS A 144 -3.56 -5.85 19.74
C HIS A 144 -4.14 -6.57 18.52
N ALA A 145 -4.00 -7.88 18.43
CA ALA A 145 -4.62 -8.69 17.40
C ALA A 145 -5.22 -9.98 17.99
N TYR A 146 -6.15 -10.57 17.26
CA TYR A 146 -6.79 -11.82 17.69
C TYR A 146 -7.19 -12.68 16.49
N PRO A 147 -7.04 -14.02 16.58
CA PRO A 147 -7.65 -14.95 15.66
C PRO A 147 -9.18 -14.97 15.81
N ALA A 148 -9.89 -15.05 14.71
CA ALA A 148 -11.34 -15.25 14.71
C ALA A 148 -11.71 -16.60 15.34
N THR A 149 -12.81 -16.64 16.06
CA THR A 149 -13.27 -17.85 16.77
C THR A 149 -14.32 -18.67 15.98
N ASP A 150 -14.66 -18.22 14.78
CA ASP A 150 -15.68 -18.83 13.91
C ASP A 150 -15.13 -19.94 12.99
N GLY A 151 -13.85 -20.27 13.11
CA GLY A 151 -13.19 -21.28 12.28
C GLY A 151 -12.79 -20.78 10.88
N SER A 152 -12.94 -19.50 10.58
CA SER A 152 -12.58 -18.90 9.30
C SER A 152 -11.06 -18.91 9.04
N GLY A 153 -10.24 -18.94 10.09
CA GLY A 153 -8.78 -18.75 9.99
C GLY A 153 -8.38 -17.29 9.79
N ASP A 154 -9.31 -16.34 9.93
CA ASP A 154 -9.02 -14.90 9.86
C ASP A 154 -8.30 -14.45 11.13
N VAL A 155 -7.43 -13.42 11.00
CA VAL A 155 -6.85 -12.70 12.14
C VAL A 155 -7.09 -11.22 11.95
N TYR A 156 -7.56 -10.55 12.98
CA TYR A 156 -7.91 -9.15 12.97
C TYR A 156 -7.05 -8.32 13.92
N PHE A 157 -6.77 -7.08 13.53
CA PHE A 157 -6.31 -6.05 14.45
C PHE A 157 -7.50 -5.53 15.25
N ASP A 158 -7.36 -5.49 16.57
CA ASP A 158 -8.34 -4.95 17.50
C ASP A 158 -8.16 -3.43 17.59
N VAL A 159 -8.95 -2.68 16.84
CA VAL A 159 -8.85 -1.21 16.76
C VAL A 159 -9.03 -0.55 18.12
N ARG A 160 -9.88 -1.13 18.99
CA ARG A 160 -10.13 -0.58 20.34
C ARG A 160 -9.00 -0.84 21.33
N SER A 161 -8.15 -1.82 21.04
CA SER A 161 -6.98 -2.10 21.88
C SER A 161 -5.89 -1.04 21.74
N TRP A 162 -5.90 -0.24 20.67
CA TRP A 162 -4.90 0.79 20.39
C TRP A 162 -5.48 2.20 20.59
N PRO A 163 -5.22 2.85 21.75
CA PRO A 163 -5.84 4.15 22.09
C PRO A 163 -5.48 5.30 21.16
N ARG A 164 -4.39 5.16 20.38
CA ARG A 164 -3.92 6.17 19.43
C ARG A 164 -4.46 5.94 18.01
N TYR A 165 -5.33 4.97 17.79
CA TYR A 165 -5.92 4.75 16.47
C TYR A 165 -6.70 5.97 16.01
N GLY A 166 -6.42 6.44 14.79
CA GLY A 166 -6.96 7.67 14.24
C GLY A 166 -6.05 8.90 14.39
N GLU A 167 -4.84 8.75 14.96
CA GLU A 167 -3.94 9.89 15.18
C GLU A 167 -3.41 10.51 13.87
N LEU A 168 -3.11 9.69 12.85
CA LEU A 168 -2.66 10.19 11.55
C LEU A 168 -3.75 10.97 10.83
N THR A 169 -4.98 10.49 10.92
CA THR A 169 -6.14 11.09 10.25
C THR A 169 -6.86 12.11 11.10
N ARG A 170 -6.55 12.18 12.40
CA ARG A 170 -7.22 13.02 13.39
C ARG A 170 -8.72 12.73 13.46
N GLN A 171 -9.07 11.46 13.37
CA GLN A 171 -10.43 10.95 13.49
C GLN A 171 -10.60 10.17 14.79
N ARG A 172 -11.76 10.25 15.37
CA ARG A 172 -12.11 9.40 16.50
C ARG A 172 -12.65 8.07 15.99
N VAL A 173 -12.33 6.99 16.65
CA VAL A 173 -12.79 5.64 16.25
C VAL A 173 -14.31 5.58 16.12
N GLU A 174 -15.03 6.27 17.01
CA GLU A 174 -16.50 6.29 17.01
C GLU A 174 -17.12 6.94 15.76
N ASP A 175 -16.37 7.85 15.12
CA ASP A 175 -16.81 8.58 13.92
C ASP A 175 -16.39 7.90 12.62
N MET A 176 -15.62 6.80 12.70
CA MET A 176 -15.15 6.07 11.53
C MET A 176 -16.23 5.13 10.98
N GLN A 177 -16.23 4.99 9.67
CA GLN A 177 -17.03 3.97 8.99
C GLN A 177 -16.46 2.56 9.24
N ASP A 178 -17.31 1.55 9.09
CA ASP A 178 -16.91 0.16 9.14
C ASP A 178 -15.83 -0.14 8.10
N ALA A 179 -14.94 -1.08 8.42
CA ALA A 179 -13.90 -1.48 7.48
C ALA A 179 -14.53 -1.98 6.16
N PRO A 180 -14.00 -1.57 4.98
CA PRO A 180 -14.61 -1.88 3.69
C PRO A 180 -14.60 -3.39 3.34
N ASP A 181 -13.78 -4.19 4.01
CA ASP A 181 -13.78 -5.65 3.92
C ASP A 181 -14.76 -6.29 4.92
N ALA A 182 -15.88 -5.63 5.14
CA ALA A 182 -16.90 -5.86 6.15
C ALA A 182 -17.70 -7.19 6.03
N ASP A 183 -17.08 -8.26 5.57
CA ASP A 183 -17.56 -9.60 5.89
C ASP A 183 -17.39 -9.78 7.42
N PRO A 184 -18.46 -9.86 8.21
CA PRO A 184 -18.39 -9.80 9.68
C PRO A 184 -17.81 -11.06 10.32
N ARG A 185 -17.09 -11.87 9.59
CA ARG A 185 -16.51 -13.17 9.97
C ARG A 185 -15.66 -13.05 11.25
N GLY A 186 -16.30 -13.23 12.40
CA GLY A 186 -15.62 -13.30 13.69
C GLY A 186 -14.99 -12.00 14.19
N LYS A 187 -15.28 -10.83 13.60
CA LYS A 187 -14.84 -9.52 14.10
C LYS A 187 -15.50 -9.19 15.43
N ARG A 188 -14.74 -8.60 16.36
CA ARG A 188 -15.24 -8.07 17.63
C ARG A 188 -15.86 -6.68 17.49
N ASP A 189 -15.26 -5.84 16.63
CA ASP A 189 -15.78 -4.53 16.23
C ASP A 189 -15.80 -4.45 14.70
N PRO A 190 -16.82 -3.86 14.07
CA PRO A 190 -16.90 -3.73 12.61
C PRO A 190 -15.75 -2.92 11.99
N ARG A 191 -15.02 -2.15 12.79
CA ARG A 191 -13.84 -1.37 12.36
C ARG A 191 -12.55 -2.16 12.44
N ASP A 192 -12.54 -3.33 13.08
CA ASP A 192 -11.37 -4.21 13.07
C ASP A 192 -11.04 -4.59 11.64
N PHE A 193 -9.76 -4.61 11.31
CA PHE A 193 -9.32 -4.89 9.95
C PHE A 193 -8.47 -6.17 9.88
N ALA A 194 -8.57 -6.85 8.74
CA ALA A 194 -7.90 -8.11 8.56
C ALA A 194 -6.37 -7.95 8.46
N LEU A 195 -5.65 -8.69 9.29
CA LEU A 195 -4.22 -8.92 9.20
C LEU A 195 -3.92 -10.18 8.37
N TRP A 196 -4.73 -11.23 8.56
CA TRP A 196 -4.70 -12.46 7.80
C TRP A 196 -6.11 -12.83 7.36
N LYS A 197 -6.29 -13.18 6.11
CA LYS A 197 -7.57 -13.61 5.53
C LYS A 197 -7.51 -15.10 5.29
N GLY A 198 -8.27 -15.87 6.04
CA GLY A 198 -8.39 -17.30 5.85
C GLY A 198 -8.92 -17.65 4.46
N HIS A 199 -8.44 -18.74 3.90
CA HIS A 199 -8.82 -19.22 2.58
C HIS A 199 -10.33 -19.45 2.48
N LYS A 200 -10.94 -18.97 1.40
CA LYS A 200 -12.38 -19.11 1.12
C LYS A 200 -12.64 -20.17 0.08
N GLU A 201 -13.79 -20.85 0.18
CA GLU A 201 -14.25 -21.77 -0.85
C GLU A 201 -14.33 -21.07 -2.21
N GLY A 202 -13.82 -21.72 -3.24
CA GLY A 202 -13.77 -21.19 -4.61
C GLY A 202 -12.59 -20.26 -4.89
N GLU A 203 -11.73 -19.96 -3.93
CA GLU A 203 -10.46 -19.30 -4.18
C GLU A 203 -9.39 -20.32 -4.61
N PRO A 204 -8.43 -19.95 -5.48
CA PRO A 204 -7.33 -20.83 -5.84
C PRO A 204 -6.45 -21.15 -4.63
N LEU A 205 -6.17 -22.44 -4.36
CA LEU A 205 -5.23 -22.84 -3.30
C LEU A 205 -3.85 -22.22 -3.46
N THR A 206 -3.43 -21.92 -4.70
CA THR A 206 -2.17 -21.26 -5.01
C THR A 206 -2.13 -19.79 -4.54
N ALA A 207 -3.26 -19.19 -4.18
CA ALA A 207 -3.38 -17.84 -3.63
C ALA A 207 -3.47 -17.85 -2.10
N SER A 208 -2.94 -18.88 -1.46
CA SER A 208 -2.97 -19.03 -0.01
C SER A 208 -1.70 -19.73 0.49
N TRP A 209 -1.28 -19.35 1.69
CA TRP A 209 -0.09 -19.86 2.39
C TRP A 209 -0.51 -20.51 3.70
N ASP A 210 0.28 -21.46 4.16
CA ASP A 210 0.08 -22.05 5.49
C ASP A 210 0.48 -21.01 6.56
N SER A 211 -0.30 -20.95 7.62
CA SER A 211 -0.04 -20.08 8.76
C SER A 211 -0.42 -20.75 10.08
N PRO A 212 0.03 -20.23 11.24
CA PRO A 212 -0.38 -20.74 12.55
C PRO A 212 -1.90 -20.69 12.79
N TRP A 213 -2.60 -19.81 12.08
CA TRP A 213 -4.05 -19.58 12.23
C TRP A 213 -4.90 -20.33 11.21
N GLY A 214 -4.27 -20.99 10.27
CA GLY A 214 -4.89 -21.67 9.15
C GLY A 214 -4.42 -21.13 7.82
N ARG A 215 -4.75 -21.87 6.76
CA ARG A 215 -4.37 -21.48 5.40
C ARG A 215 -5.09 -20.21 4.98
N GLY A 216 -4.34 -19.26 4.37
CA GLY A 216 -4.90 -17.96 3.98
C GLY A 216 -3.90 -17.06 3.26
N ARG A 217 -4.16 -15.77 3.25
CA ARG A 217 -3.30 -14.74 2.64
C ARG A 217 -3.25 -13.48 3.52
N PRO A 218 -2.23 -12.62 3.33
CA PRO A 218 -2.12 -11.39 4.11
C PRO A 218 -3.28 -10.42 3.84
N GLY A 219 -3.60 -9.63 4.87
CA GLY A 219 -4.39 -8.42 4.73
C GLY A 219 -3.57 -7.31 4.10
N TRP A 220 -4.20 -6.48 3.30
CA TRP A 220 -3.54 -5.44 2.49
C TRP A 220 -2.68 -4.46 3.30
N HIS A 221 -3.10 -4.10 4.52
CA HIS A 221 -2.39 -3.10 5.33
C HIS A 221 -1.11 -3.65 5.97
N LEU A 222 -1.08 -4.95 6.23
CA LEU A 222 0.03 -5.64 6.88
C LEU A 222 1.27 -5.69 6.00
N GLU A 223 1.08 -5.79 4.69
CA GLU A 223 2.15 -5.93 3.70
C GLU A 223 3.19 -4.82 3.83
N CYS A 224 2.71 -3.57 3.81
CA CYS A 224 3.59 -2.40 3.85
C CYS A 224 4.29 -2.25 5.21
N SER A 225 3.60 -2.52 6.32
CA SER A 225 4.21 -2.48 7.65
C SER A 225 5.37 -3.47 7.76
N ALA A 226 5.18 -4.72 7.34
CA ALA A 226 6.20 -5.76 7.39
C ALA A 226 7.37 -5.47 6.44
N MET A 227 7.09 -5.02 5.21
CA MET A 227 8.12 -4.69 4.23
C MET A 227 8.89 -3.43 4.61
N ALA A 228 8.24 -2.40 5.16
CA ALA A 228 8.93 -1.20 5.64
C ALA A 228 9.94 -1.55 6.75
N ASP A 229 9.53 -2.30 7.75
CA ASP A 229 10.41 -2.76 8.84
C ASP A 229 11.61 -3.56 8.31
N LYS A 230 11.38 -4.51 7.40
CA LYS A 230 12.45 -5.34 6.81
C LYS A 230 13.51 -4.53 6.07
N TYR A 231 13.10 -3.56 5.27
CA TYR A 231 14.01 -2.84 4.36
C TYR A 231 14.58 -1.55 4.94
N LEU A 232 13.86 -0.90 5.84
CA LEU A 232 14.26 0.39 6.40
C LEU A 232 14.48 0.36 7.91
N GLY A 233 14.09 -0.73 8.58
CA GLY A 233 14.12 -0.86 10.02
C GLY A 233 12.89 -0.27 10.70
N SER A 234 12.82 -0.43 12.02
CA SER A 234 11.70 -0.02 12.86
C SER A 234 11.50 1.49 12.96
N HIS A 235 12.48 2.29 12.50
CA HIS A 235 12.46 3.75 12.50
C HIS A 235 13.13 4.29 11.25
N PHE A 236 12.38 5.06 10.45
CA PHE A 236 12.86 5.64 9.19
C PHE A 236 12.28 7.03 8.95
N ASP A 237 12.75 7.72 7.90
CA ASP A 237 12.49 9.15 7.76
C ASP A 237 11.10 9.47 7.22
N ILE A 238 10.72 8.89 6.09
CA ILE A 238 9.54 9.33 5.34
C ILE A 238 8.71 8.13 4.92
N HIS A 239 7.42 8.16 5.27
CA HIS A 239 6.39 7.29 4.70
C HIS A 239 5.42 8.11 3.86
N GLY A 240 4.98 7.56 2.73
CA GLY A 240 4.05 8.31 1.90
C GLY A 240 3.32 7.54 0.82
N GLY A 241 2.47 8.28 0.10
CA GLY A 241 1.62 7.77 -0.97
C GLY A 241 0.58 8.78 -1.41
N GLY A 242 -0.43 8.33 -2.12
CA GLY A 242 -1.60 9.15 -2.46
C GLY A 242 -2.41 9.55 -1.23
N LEU A 243 -3.07 10.71 -1.29
CA LEU A 243 -3.92 11.18 -0.18
C LEU A 243 -5.06 10.21 0.17
N ASP A 244 -5.50 9.41 -0.79
CA ASP A 244 -6.51 8.37 -0.59
C ASP A 244 -6.02 7.17 0.23
N LEU A 245 -4.71 6.99 0.36
CA LEU A 245 -4.12 5.98 1.23
C LEU A 245 -4.05 6.43 2.70
N ARG A 246 -4.19 7.74 2.99
CA ARG A 246 -4.11 8.26 4.35
C ARG A 246 -5.05 7.52 5.31
N PHE A 247 -6.27 7.22 4.84
CA PHE A 247 -7.23 6.36 5.52
C PHE A 247 -7.92 5.43 4.51
N PRO A 248 -8.08 4.14 4.85
CA PRO A 248 -7.63 3.50 6.09
C PRO A 248 -6.18 3.01 6.07
N HIS A 249 -5.51 2.95 4.90
CA HIS A 249 -4.29 2.17 4.70
C HIS A 249 -3.13 2.62 5.60
N HIS A 250 -2.70 3.88 5.52
CA HIS A 250 -1.58 4.40 6.31
C HIS A 250 -1.89 4.53 7.80
N GLU A 251 -3.15 4.81 8.17
CA GLU A 251 -3.58 4.77 9.57
C GLU A 251 -3.40 3.35 10.14
N ASN A 252 -3.80 2.34 9.38
CA ASN A 252 -3.68 0.94 9.78
C ASN A 252 -2.21 0.51 9.85
N GLU A 253 -1.36 0.95 8.92
CA GLU A 253 0.08 0.68 8.97
C GLU A 253 0.75 1.29 10.20
N LEU A 254 0.41 2.56 10.52
CA LEU A 254 0.91 3.22 11.71
C LEU A 254 0.46 2.48 12.98
N ALA A 255 -0.80 2.11 13.07
CA ALA A 255 -1.33 1.38 14.21
C ALA A 255 -0.63 0.03 14.40
N GLN A 256 -0.50 -0.76 13.33
CA GLN A 256 0.20 -2.06 13.37
C GLN A 256 1.65 -1.90 13.83
N SER A 257 2.39 -0.98 13.24
CA SER A 257 3.80 -0.78 13.53
C SER A 257 4.02 -0.27 14.95
N ALA A 258 3.25 0.74 15.37
CA ALA A 258 3.36 1.33 16.70
C ALA A 258 2.89 0.38 17.82
N ALA A 259 1.82 -0.38 17.59
CA ALA A 259 1.34 -1.40 18.52
C ALA A 259 2.33 -2.57 18.70
N ALA A 260 3.14 -2.85 17.68
CA ALA A 260 4.26 -3.80 17.75
C ALA A 260 5.57 -3.17 18.30
N GLY A 261 5.50 -1.95 18.85
CA GLY A 261 6.62 -1.28 19.51
C GLY A 261 7.62 -0.58 18.57
N ARG A 262 7.26 -0.30 17.34
CA ARG A 262 8.10 0.41 16.35
C ARG A 262 7.82 1.91 16.38
N GLU A 263 8.86 2.73 16.20
CA GLU A 263 8.68 4.20 16.04
C GLU A 263 8.11 4.57 14.67
N PHE A 264 8.35 3.74 13.67
CA PHE A 264 7.91 3.82 12.29
C PHE A 264 8.44 5.08 11.58
N ALA A 265 7.59 5.89 10.91
CA ALA A 265 8.05 7.02 10.10
C ALA A 265 8.00 8.36 10.84
N ASN A 266 9.06 9.19 10.69
CA ASN A 266 9.10 10.54 11.24
C ASN A 266 8.21 11.54 10.48
N PHE A 267 8.04 11.33 9.17
CA PHE A 267 7.25 12.19 8.29
C PHE A 267 6.26 11.38 7.49
N TRP A 268 5.04 11.87 7.41
CA TRP A 268 3.98 11.33 6.56
C TRP A 268 3.69 12.31 5.43
N LEU A 269 4.05 11.92 4.20
CA LEU A 269 3.88 12.75 3.02
C LEU A 269 2.82 12.19 2.09
N HIS A 270 1.78 12.99 1.81
CA HIS A 270 0.71 12.59 0.91
C HIS A 270 0.62 13.53 -0.28
N ASN A 271 0.69 12.97 -1.49
CA ASN A 271 0.44 13.73 -2.71
C ASN A 271 -1.05 13.87 -2.98
N GLY A 272 -1.44 15.02 -3.53
CA GLY A 272 -2.82 15.28 -3.93
C GLY A 272 -3.30 14.33 -5.04
N LEU A 273 -4.61 14.14 -5.11
CA LEU A 273 -5.25 13.31 -6.12
C LEU A 273 -5.24 14.03 -7.48
N VAL A 274 -5.14 13.25 -8.55
CA VAL A 274 -5.43 13.75 -9.91
C VAL A 274 -6.92 13.63 -10.15
N THR A 275 -7.53 14.75 -10.53
CA THR A 275 -8.94 14.80 -10.91
C THR A 275 -9.09 14.91 -12.43
N TYR A 276 -10.13 14.34 -12.97
CA TYR A 276 -10.56 14.51 -14.35
C TYR A 276 -11.96 15.10 -14.38
N GLN A 277 -12.11 16.25 -15.01
CA GLN A 277 -13.38 17.01 -15.03
C GLN A 277 -13.95 17.32 -13.63
N GLY A 278 -13.05 17.55 -12.66
CA GLY A 278 -13.42 17.88 -11.26
C GLY A 278 -13.68 16.67 -10.38
N GLU A 279 -13.69 15.45 -10.90
CA GLU A 279 -13.92 14.22 -10.14
C GLU A 279 -12.63 13.39 -9.97
N LYS A 280 -12.53 12.63 -8.88
CA LYS A 280 -11.46 11.67 -8.68
C LYS A 280 -11.46 10.63 -9.80
N MET A 281 -10.30 10.37 -10.41
CA MET A 281 -10.16 9.28 -11.38
C MET A 281 -10.36 7.92 -10.70
N SER A 282 -11.25 7.11 -11.31
CA SER A 282 -11.52 5.75 -10.84
C SER A 282 -11.85 4.84 -12.00
N LYS A 283 -11.33 3.62 -11.99
CA LYS A 283 -11.65 2.59 -12.99
C LYS A 283 -13.14 2.23 -12.99
N SER A 284 -13.79 2.26 -11.83
CA SER A 284 -15.23 1.96 -11.70
C SER A 284 -16.12 3.01 -12.33
N ILE A 285 -15.65 4.27 -12.43
CA ILE A 285 -16.38 5.37 -13.09
C ILE A 285 -16.03 5.45 -14.58
N GLY A 286 -14.93 4.81 -15.01
CA GLY A 286 -14.47 4.84 -16.40
C GLY A 286 -13.83 6.16 -16.84
N ASN A 287 -13.51 7.06 -15.90
CA ASN A 287 -12.93 8.38 -16.14
C ASN A 287 -11.40 8.40 -16.01
N THR A 288 -10.72 7.30 -16.30
CA THR A 288 -9.27 7.19 -16.17
C THR A 288 -8.54 7.58 -17.45
N VAL A 289 -7.42 8.28 -17.29
CA VAL A 289 -6.49 8.60 -18.38
C VAL A 289 -5.24 7.74 -18.23
N SER A 290 -4.87 7.02 -19.29
CA SER A 290 -3.67 6.19 -19.26
C SER A 290 -2.40 7.04 -19.48
N PRO A 291 -1.27 6.66 -18.87
CA PRO A 291 0.02 7.32 -19.15
C PRO A 291 0.41 7.24 -20.63
N GLN A 292 0.07 6.15 -21.31
CA GLN A 292 0.35 5.94 -22.72
C GLN A 292 -0.42 6.93 -23.60
N ASP A 293 -1.68 7.22 -23.30
CA ASP A 293 -2.46 8.20 -24.06
C ASP A 293 -1.88 9.61 -23.92
N MET A 294 -1.48 10.00 -22.69
CA MET A 294 -0.81 11.28 -22.51
C MET A 294 0.52 11.38 -23.25
N LEU A 295 1.28 10.29 -23.31
CA LEU A 295 2.57 10.26 -24.02
C LEU A 295 2.44 10.27 -25.54
N ARG A 296 1.27 9.99 -26.10
CA ARG A 296 1.00 10.20 -27.54
C ARG A 296 0.83 11.67 -27.89
N GLU A 297 0.35 12.47 -26.96
CA GLU A 297 0.05 13.88 -27.16
C GLU A 297 1.12 14.83 -26.64
N ALA A 298 1.88 14.41 -25.63
CA ALA A 298 2.87 15.26 -24.94
C ALA A 298 4.19 14.53 -24.66
N ARG A 299 5.28 15.29 -24.69
CA ARG A 299 6.61 14.76 -24.30
C ARG A 299 6.63 14.34 -22.82
N PRO A 300 7.42 13.32 -22.42
CA PRO A 300 7.49 12.84 -21.04
C PRO A 300 7.72 13.95 -20.02
N ILE A 301 8.58 14.92 -20.33
CA ILE A 301 8.86 16.03 -19.41
C ILE A 301 7.62 16.93 -19.18
N ALA A 302 6.79 17.12 -20.20
CA ALA A 302 5.57 17.89 -20.04
C ALA A 302 4.54 17.14 -19.15
N VAL A 303 4.43 15.82 -19.33
CA VAL A 303 3.57 14.96 -18.47
C VAL A 303 4.08 14.96 -17.02
N ARG A 304 5.41 14.95 -16.80
CA ARG A 304 6.00 15.06 -15.45
C ARG A 304 5.70 16.39 -14.77
N TYR A 305 5.58 17.46 -15.53
CA TYR A 305 5.30 18.80 -14.98
C TYR A 305 3.82 19.03 -14.68
N TYR A 306 2.91 18.36 -15.40
CA TYR A 306 1.47 18.40 -15.18
C TYR A 306 1.09 17.76 -13.84
#